data_456946551aafddf89dde4f1fe45b7363
#
_entry.id   456946551aafddf89dde4f1fe45b7363
#
_cell.length_a   1.000
_cell.length_b   1.000
_cell.length_c   1.000
_cell.angle_alpha   90.00
_cell.angle_beta   90.00
_cell.angle_gamma   90.00
#
_symmetry.space_group_name_H-M   'P 1'
#
loop_
_entity.id
_entity.type
_entity.pdbx_description
1 polymer ?
#
loop_
_entity_poly.entity_id
_entity_poly.type
_entity_poly.pdbx_seq_one_letter_code
_entity_poly.pdbx_strand_id
1 'polypeptide(L)'
;MHIRFNNLGLSNNSKVLFNNFTTQVNEGDRIAIIGRNGSGKTSLLNSIIGKLSPSEGFIDISNDAVIGYVSQLDTHNVKLSGGQRFNKRLSQALSKYPDILILDEPTNNLDEDNRKSLINMLKYFYGALIIVTHDIELIDKVTYTIWDIASEEIAVFNGRYSDYQQEKRYKSHQIISEINQLEKEKKLTHQKRMKEQKRAANSKAKGQKQIDNRKWPTVVSKAAMNRSNTTANQKKAVITQSQTALRDKLKNINFIEDIHPHFDINQYDQVKGDIVSISDGHLKYKGEQAPILENINFRIMSGERVALKGKNGTGKSSFIKALLGENNIDIQGFWHLIDANDIGYLDQHYENINNKLSVFDSVKEIKPEWSVQEVRHKLNEFLFKNNEEVFKTVNHLSGGEKARLSLCIISILNPKLLILDEITNNLDIETKEHVSSVLASYPGTLLLISHDEVFISKVRCQRLIEIKNKQFIESNNKEVYVSGEEF
;
A
#
# COMPACT_ATOMS: atom_id res chain seq x y z
N MET A 1 -32.00 9.61 -16.63
CA MET A 1 -30.69 10.22 -16.87
C MET A 1 -29.61 9.15 -16.80
N HIS A 2 -28.60 9.14 -17.70
CA HIS A 2 -27.55 8.10 -17.72
C HIS A 2 -26.20 8.63 -18.22
N ILE A 3 -25.14 7.96 -17.77
CA ILE A 3 -23.80 8.04 -18.41
C ILE A 3 -23.55 6.67 -19.02
N ARG A 4 -23.19 6.61 -20.28
CA ARG A 4 -22.83 5.37 -20.96
C ARG A 4 -21.36 5.40 -21.37
N PHE A 5 -20.64 4.35 -21.03
CA PHE A 5 -19.24 4.14 -21.39
C PHE A 5 -19.21 3.07 -22.48
N ASN A 6 -18.59 3.37 -23.62
CA ASN A 6 -18.46 2.43 -24.73
C ASN A 6 -16.99 2.22 -25.05
N ASN A 7 -16.49 1.01 -24.76
CA ASN A 7 -15.10 0.60 -25.01
C ASN A 7 -14.08 1.65 -24.61
N LEU A 8 -14.33 2.29 -23.46
CA LEU A 8 -13.49 3.38 -22.97
C LEU A 8 -12.09 2.89 -22.65
N GLY A 9 -11.09 3.55 -23.23
CA GLY A 9 -9.67 3.38 -22.91
C GLY A 9 -9.03 4.71 -22.54
N LEU A 10 -8.17 4.68 -21.54
CA LEU A 10 -7.37 5.84 -21.12
C LEU A 10 -5.89 5.48 -21.06
N SER A 11 -5.06 6.39 -21.55
CA SER A 11 -3.60 6.30 -21.49
C SER A 11 -3.00 7.64 -21.04
N ASN A 12 -1.83 7.59 -20.41
CA ASN A 12 -1.06 8.76 -20.01
C ASN A 12 0.39 8.58 -20.44
N ASN A 13 0.89 9.49 -21.31
CA ASN A 13 2.28 9.52 -21.78
C ASN A 13 2.88 8.15 -22.16
N SER A 14 2.20 7.38 -22.99
CA SER A 14 2.56 6.01 -23.42
C SER A 14 2.25 4.87 -22.42
N LYS A 15 1.78 5.13 -21.22
CA LYS A 15 1.31 4.10 -20.29
C LYS A 15 -0.20 3.96 -20.42
N VAL A 16 -0.66 2.77 -20.75
CA VAL A 16 -2.08 2.41 -20.70
C VAL A 16 -2.52 2.39 -19.24
N LEU A 17 -3.61 3.07 -18.90
CA LEU A 17 -4.22 3.04 -17.60
C LEU A 17 -5.26 1.93 -17.51
N PHE A 18 -6.16 1.89 -18.49
CA PHE A 18 -7.12 0.79 -18.70
C PHE A 18 -7.72 0.86 -20.11
N ASN A 19 -8.30 -0.26 -20.54
CA ASN A 19 -8.93 -0.44 -21.86
C ASN A 19 -10.29 -1.12 -21.74
N ASN A 20 -11.07 -1.04 -22.83
CA ASN A 20 -12.30 -1.82 -23.05
C ASN A 20 -13.37 -1.69 -21.96
N PHE A 21 -13.42 -0.56 -21.24
CA PHE A 21 -14.43 -0.37 -20.21
C PHE A 21 -15.78 0.00 -20.83
N THR A 22 -16.76 -0.88 -20.65
CA THR A 22 -18.14 -0.68 -21.12
C THR A 22 -19.11 -0.89 -19.97
N THR A 23 -19.84 0.15 -19.62
CA THR A 23 -20.85 0.13 -18.55
C THR A 23 -21.81 1.29 -18.67
N GLN A 24 -22.83 1.33 -17.81
CA GLN A 24 -23.79 2.42 -17.73
C GLN A 24 -24.01 2.81 -16.28
N VAL A 25 -24.14 4.11 -16.04
CA VAL A 25 -24.55 4.70 -14.75
C VAL A 25 -25.94 5.27 -14.90
N ASN A 26 -26.85 4.85 -14.04
CA ASN A 26 -28.22 5.28 -14.02
C ASN A 26 -28.48 6.21 -12.83
N GLU A 27 -29.65 6.86 -12.80
CA GLU A 27 -30.09 7.64 -11.67
C GLU A 27 -30.18 6.78 -10.40
N GLY A 28 -29.66 7.30 -9.29
CA GLY A 28 -29.62 6.60 -8.02
C GLY A 28 -28.46 5.60 -7.85
N ASP A 29 -27.68 5.33 -8.89
CA ASP A 29 -26.50 4.47 -8.76
C ASP A 29 -25.49 5.08 -7.79
N ARG A 30 -24.85 4.20 -6.99
CA ARG A 30 -23.88 4.57 -5.96
C ARG A 30 -22.63 3.77 -6.15
N ILE A 31 -21.61 4.41 -6.71
CA ILE A 31 -20.42 3.77 -7.23
C ILE A 31 -19.20 4.25 -6.45
N ALA A 32 -18.43 3.31 -5.92
CA ALA A 32 -17.07 3.56 -5.42
C ALA A 32 -16.06 3.17 -6.49
N ILE A 33 -15.12 4.04 -6.79
CA ILE A 33 -13.97 3.74 -7.65
C ILE A 33 -12.77 3.53 -6.74
N ILE A 34 -12.20 2.33 -6.79
CA ILE A 34 -11.03 1.93 -6.03
C ILE A 34 -9.89 1.53 -6.98
N GLY A 35 -8.68 1.38 -6.44
CA GLY A 35 -7.51 0.96 -7.19
C GLY A 35 -6.25 1.64 -6.67
N ARG A 36 -5.09 1.16 -7.06
CA ARG A 36 -3.80 1.70 -6.64
C ARG A 36 -3.61 3.17 -7.01
N ASN A 37 -2.72 3.86 -6.30
CA ASN A 37 -2.33 5.20 -6.69
C ASN A 37 -1.66 5.18 -8.07
N GLY A 38 -2.11 6.10 -8.96
CA GLY A 38 -1.66 6.13 -10.35
C GLY A 38 -2.34 5.12 -11.29
N SER A 39 -3.39 4.40 -10.86
CA SER A 39 -4.16 3.49 -11.72
C SER A 39 -5.10 4.20 -12.71
N GLY A 40 -5.28 5.52 -12.58
CA GLY A 40 -6.15 6.28 -13.49
C GLY A 40 -7.50 6.70 -12.90
N LYS A 41 -7.73 6.58 -11.59
CA LYS A 41 -8.99 6.98 -10.93
C LYS A 41 -9.39 8.43 -11.24
N THR A 42 -8.51 9.37 -10.93
CA THR A 42 -8.74 10.81 -11.24
C THR A 42 -8.82 11.08 -12.74
N SER A 43 -8.07 10.33 -13.57
CA SER A 43 -8.15 10.44 -15.04
C SER A 43 -9.53 10.01 -15.55
N LEU A 44 -10.11 8.95 -14.99
CA LEU A 44 -11.48 8.53 -15.30
C LEU A 44 -12.49 9.61 -14.92
N LEU A 45 -12.38 10.20 -13.70
CA LEU A 45 -13.25 11.32 -13.30
C LEU A 45 -13.08 12.52 -14.24
N ASN A 46 -11.84 12.87 -14.61
CA ASN A 46 -11.58 13.97 -15.54
C ASN A 46 -12.16 13.70 -16.95
N SER A 47 -12.20 12.45 -17.39
CA SER A 47 -12.87 12.09 -18.64
C SER A 47 -14.40 12.23 -18.53
N ILE A 48 -15.01 11.84 -17.43
CA ILE A 48 -16.46 12.00 -17.21
C ILE A 48 -16.85 13.47 -17.22
N ILE A 49 -16.07 14.37 -16.61
CA ILE A 49 -16.37 15.80 -16.59
C ILE A 49 -15.88 16.56 -17.85
N GLY A 50 -15.39 15.84 -18.87
CA GLY A 50 -14.96 16.40 -20.15
C GLY A 50 -13.62 17.16 -20.13
N LYS A 51 -12.83 17.04 -19.06
CA LYS A 51 -11.49 17.67 -18.97
C LYS A 51 -10.40 16.87 -19.66
N LEU A 52 -10.59 15.58 -19.85
CA LEU A 52 -9.66 14.67 -20.49
C LEU A 52 -10.40 13.86 -21.56
N SER A 53 -9.90 13.89 -22.79
CA SER A 53 -10.46 13.08 -23.88
C SER A 53 -10.00 11.63 -23.73
N PRO A 54 -10.89 10.64 -23.91
CA PRO A 54 -10.51 9.24 -23.97
C PRO A 54 -9.47 8.95 -25.07
N SER A 55 -8.60 7.97 -24.83
CA SER A 55 -7.66 7.47 -25.84
C SER A 55 -8.38 6.55 -26.84
N GLU A 56 -9.38 5.81 -26.34
CA GLU A 56 -10.23 4.90 -27.13
C GLU A 56 -11.67 4.97 -26.61
N GLY A 57 -12.62 4.67 -27.49
CA GLY A 57 -14.04 4.69 -27.16
C GLY A 57 -14.59 6.08 -26.89
N PHE A 58 -15.73 6.16 -26.22
CA PHE A 58 -16.40 7.43 -25.89
C PHE A 58 -17.28 7.31 -24.65
N ILE A 59 -17.57 8.46 -24.06
CA ILE A 59 -18.53 8.63 -22.96
C ILE A 59 -19.71 9.42 -23.50
N ASP A 60 -20.91 8.85 -23.38
CA ASP A 60 -22.16 9.49 -23.74
C ASP A 60 -22.91 9.90 -22.46
N ILE A 61 -23.20 11.19 -22.30
CA ILE A 61 -23.85 11.77 -21.14
C ILE A 61 -25.12 12.45 -21.62
N SER A 62 -26.26 12.21 -20.93
CA SER A 62 -27.51 12.88 -21.23
C SER A 62 -27.35 14.40 -21.24
N ASN A 63 -27.81 15.09 -22.28
CA ASN A 63 -27.57 16.53 -22.50
C ASN A 63 -28.03 17.42 -21.36
N ASP A 64 -29.10 17.01 -20.62
CA ASP A 64 -29.67 17.77 -19.51
C ASP A 64 -29.06 17.44 -18.16
N ALA A 65 -28.01 16.59 -18.12
CA ALA A 65 -27.42 16.14 -16.87
C ALA A 65 -26.56 17.22 -16.22
N VAL A 66 -26.91 17.60 -15.02
CA VAL A 66 -26.09 18.50 -14.18
C VAL A 66 -25.10 17.70 -13.36
N ILE A 67 -23.80 17.90 -13.61
CA ILE A 67 -22.73 17.23 -12.89
C ILE A 67 -22.15 18.17 -11.82
N GLY A 68 -22.19 17.75 -10.56
CA GLY A 68 -21.46 18.34 -9.45
C GLY A 68 -20.14 17.63 -9.26
N TYR A 69 -19.02 18.35 -9.29
CA TYR A 69 -17.71 17.77 -9.09
C TYR A 69 -16.93 18.43 -7.95
N VAL A 70 -16.42 17.62 -7.05
CA VAL A 70 -15.52 18.05 -5.96
C VAL A 70 -14.19 17.35 -6.15
N SER A 71 -13.18 18.11 -6.59
CA SER A 71 -11.81 17.61 -6.78
C SER A 71 -11.10 17.41 -5.45
N GLN A 72 -10.08 16.57 -5.45
CA GLN A 72 -9.14 16.45 -4.34
C GLN A 72 -8.59 17.84 -3.94
N LEU A 73 -8.38 18.05 -2.64
CA LEU A 73 -7.93 19.35 -2.12
C LEU A 73 -6.46 19.60 -2.47
N ASP A 74 -6.21 20.69 -3.20
CA ASP A 74 -4.86 21.23 -3.34
C ASP A 74 -4.42 21.93 -2.04
N THR A 75 -3.18 21.70 -1.63
CA THR A 75 -2.60 22.21 -0.37
C THR A 75 -2.30 23.73 -0.38
N HIS A 76 -2.49 24.41 -1.51
CA HIS A 76 -1.99 25.77 -1.73
C HIS A 76 -2.78 26.94 -1.13
N ASN A 77 -3.92 26.73 -0.47
CA ASN A 77 -4.71 27.80 0.15
C ASN A 77 -4.71 27.73 1.69
N VAL A 78 -3.81 28.48 2.31
CA VAL A 78 -3.43 28.40 3.73
C VAL A 78 -4.43 28.98 4.74
N LYS A 79 -5.51 29.67 4.31
CA LYS A 79 -6.41 30.42 5.24
C LYS A 79 -7.53 29.61 5.88
N LEU A 80 -7.89 28.45 5.36
CA LEU A 80 -8.99 27.62 5.86
C LEU A 80 -8.51 26.22 6.20
N SER A 81 -9.10 25.56 7.20
CA SER A 81 -8.83 24.15 7.47
C SER A 81 -9.24 23.26 6.29
N GLY A 82 -8.65 22.07 6.19
CA GLY A 82 -8.99 21.10 5.13
C GLY A 82 -10.49 20.81 5.07
N GLY A 83 -11.14 20.56 6.21
CA GLY A 83 -12.56 20.33 6.32
C GLY A 83 -13.42 21.54 5.88
N GLN A 84 -13.02 22.76 6.27
CA GLN A 84 -13.74 23.98 5.85
C GLN A 84 -13.65 24.19 4.34
N ARG A 85 -12.50 23.94 3.73
CA ARG A 85 -12.31 24.03 2.27
C ARG A 85 -13.16 23.00 1.55
N PHE A 86 -13.18 21.77 2.05
CA PHE A 86 -14.01 20.71 1.48
C PHE A 86 -15.50 21.06 1.56
N ASN A 87 -16.00 21.45 2.73
CA ASN A 87 -17.41 21.83 2.92
C ASN A 87 -17.85 22.98 2.01
N LYS A 88 -16.97 23.98 1.79
CA LYS A 88 -17.24 25.07 0.85
C LYS A 88 -17.41 24.57 -0.59
N ARG A 89 -16.50 23.72 -1.07
CA ARG A 89 -16.56 23.15 -2.43
C ARG A 89 -17.77 22.24 -2.60
N LEU A 90 -18.06 21.42 -1.59
CA LEU A 90 -19.24 20.55 -1.59
C LEU A 90 -20.52 21.36 -1.66
N SER A 91 -20.67 22.41 -0.85
CA SER A 91 -21.81 23.31 -0.91
C SER A 91 -21.96 23.98 -2.29
N GLN A 92 -20.85 24.39 -2.91
CA GLN A 92 -20.87 24.93 -4.27
C GLN A 92 -21.28 23.91 -5.33
N ALA A 93 -20.86 22.65 -5.20
CA ALA A 93 -21.27 21.58 -6.10
C ALA A 93 -22.75 21.26 -5.94
N LEU A 94 -23.25 21.20 -4.71
CA LEU A 94 -24.66 20.91 -4.39
C LEU A 94 -25.62 22.07 -4.74
N SER A 95 -25.15 23.32 -4.70
CA SER A 95 -26.01 24.48 -5.03
C SER A 95 -26.54 24.49 -6.45
N LYS A 96 -25.98 23.68 -7.33
CA LYS A 96 -26.44 23.49 -8.71
C LYS A 96 -27.47 22.39 -8.86
N TYR A 97 -27.92 21.78 -7.76
CA TYR A 97 -28.85 20.63 -7.76
C TYR A 97 -28.40 19.54 -8.72
N PRO A 98 -27.18 18.97 -8.53
CA PRO A 98 -26.62 18.03 -9.49
C PRO A 98 -27.39 16.70 -9.50
N ASP A 99 -27.62 16.19 -10.71
CA ASP A 99 -28.16 14.85 -10.93
C ASP A 99 -27.08 13.78 -10.68
N ILE A 100 -25.81 14.14 -10.89
CA ILE A 100 -24.67 13.29 -10.64
C ILE A 100 -23.68 14.05 -9.76
N LEU A 101 -23.32 13.47 -8.62
CA LEU A 101 -22.27 14.00 -7.75
C LEU A 101 -21.02 13.14 -7.86
N ILE A 102 -19.93 13.77 -8.24
CA ILE A 102 -18.62 13.13 -8.37
C ILE A 102 -17.69 13.68 -7.31
N LEU A 103 -17.11 12.81 -6.48
CA LEU A 103 -16.23 13.17 -5.39
C LEU A 103 -14.86 12.46 -5.56
N ASP A 104 -13.79 13.22 -5.48
CA ASP A 104 -12.41 12.68 -5.53
C ASP A 104 -11.75 12.79 -4.17
N GLU A 105 -11.57 11.65 -3.49
CA GLU A 105 -11.00 11.50 -2.13
C GLU A 105 -11.61 12.46 -1.09
N PRO A 106 -12.96 12.43 -0.90
CA PRO A 106 -13.66 13.42 -0.09
C PRO A 106 -13.35 13.35 1.41
N THR A 107 -12.87 12.22 1.92
CA THR A 107 -12.56 12.02 3.34
C THR A 107 -11.16 12.41 3.74
N ASN A 108 -10.27 12.69 2.77
CA ASN A 108 -8.92 13.12 3.06
C ASN A 108 -8.90 14.43 3.85
N ASN A 109 -8.16 14.48 4.94
CA ASN A 109 -8.02 15.63 5.85
C ASN A 109 -9.31 16.02 6.61
N LEU A 110 -10.35 15.16 6.64
CA LEU A 110 -11.51 15.34 7.51
C LEU A 110 -11.24 14.68 8.86
N ASP A 111 -11.63 15.38 9.93
CA ASP A 111 -11.74 14.75 11.25
C ASP A 111 -12.98 13.84 11.33
N GLU A 112 -13.08 13.07 12.40
CA GLU A 112 -14.12 12.06 12.57
C GLU A 112 -15.54 12.63 12.51
N ASP A 113 -15.79 13.81 13.08
CA ASP A 113 -17.11 14.46 13.11
C ASP A 113 -17.52 14.90 11.70
N ASN A 114 -16.61 15.56 10.98
CA ASN A 114 -16.87 15.99 9.60
C ASN A 114 -17.03 14.80 8.64
N ARG A 115 -16.28 13.72 8.86
CA ARG A 115 -16.39 12.48 8.09
C ARG A 115 -17.75 11.81 8.31
N LYS A 116 -18.21 11.68 9.56
CA LYS A 116 -19.55 11.14 9.87
C LYS A 116 -20.67 12.00 9.25
N SER A 117 -20.53 13.32 9.32
CA SER A 117 -21.48 14.25 8.71
C SER A 117 -21.56 14.08 7.20
N LEU A 118 -20.41 13.94 6.52
CA LEU A 118 -20.33 13.67 5.09
C LEU A 118 -21.02 12.35 4.73
N ILE A 119 -20.69 11.26 5.41
CA ILE A 119 -21.32 9.95 5.18
C ILE A 119 -22.83 10.03 5.30
N ASN A 120 -23.34 10.70 6.35
CA ASN A 120 -24.77 10.86 6.55
C ASN A 120 -25.42 11.67 5.42
N MET A 121 -24.81 12.77 5.00
CA MET A 121 -25.31 13.56 3.89
C MET A 121 -25.35 12.75 2.58
N LEU A 122 -24.28 12.01 2.26
CA LEU A 122 -24.19 11.22 1.03
C LEU A 122 -25.19 10.06 0.99
N LYS A 123 -25.55 9.48 2.13
CA LYS A 123 -26.59 8.45 2.21
C LYS A 123 -27.95 8.93 1.67
N TYR A 124 -28.26 10.19 1.89
CA TYR A 124 -29.54 10.80 1.52
C TYR A 124 -29.47 11.60 0.22
N PHE A 125 -28.33 11.61 -0.46
CA PHE A 125 -28.22 12.24 -1.77
C PHE A 125 -29.10 11.52 -2.79
N TYR A 126 -29.91 12.24 -3.56
CA TYR A 126 -30.96 11.66 -4.41
C TYR A 126 -30.41 11.17 -5.76
N GLY A 127 -29.46 11.88 -6.38
CA GLY A 127 -28.90 11.56 -7.69
C GLY A 127 -27.92 10.41 -7.71
N ALA A 128 -27.30 10.18 -8.86
CA ALA A 128 -26.20 9.24 -9.00
C ALA A 128 -24.94 9.75 -8.28
N LEU A 129 -24.22 8.86 -7.63
CA LEU A 129 -23.02 9.16 -6.84
C LEU A 129 -21.83 8.34 -7.32
N ILE A 130 -20.76 9.02 -7.70
CA ILE A 130 -19.48 8.40 -8.07
C ILE A 130 -18.41 8.94 -7.12
N ILE A 131 -17.79 8.06 -6.36
CA ILE A 131 -16.79 8.43 -5.34
C ILE A 131 -15.49 7.69 -5.60
N VAL A 132 -14.41 8.41 -5.79
CA VAL A 132 -13.05 7.85 -5.64
C VAL A 132 -12.69 7.95 -4.16
N THR A 133 -12.41 6.83 -3.51
CA THR A 133 -12.03 6.85 -2.09
C THR A 133 -11.29 5.59 -1.65
N HIS A 134 -10.49 5.75 -0.60
CA HIS A 134 -9.82 4.66 0.13
C HIS A 134 -10.42 4.45 1.53
N ASP A 135 -11.55 5.08 1.82
CA ASP A 135 -12.29 4.99 3.07
C ASP A 135 -13.31 3.86 3.00
N ILE A 136 -12.98 2.75 3.65
CA ILE A 136 -13.81 1.53 3.66
C ILE A 136 -15.18 1.79 4.26
N GLU A 137 -15.26 2.59 5.34
CA GLU A 137 -16.53 2.90 5.98
C GLU A 137 -17.46 3.71 5.07
N LEU A 138 -16.89 4.66 4.33
CA LEU A 138 -17.64 5.42 3.31
C LEU A 138 -18.15 4.50 2.21
N ILE A 139 -17.32 3.59 1.70
CA ILE A 139 -17.70 2.62 0.69
C ILE A 139 -18.87 1.76 1.19
N ASP A 140 -18.72 1.10 2.35
CA ASP A 140 -19.73 0.18 2.88
C ASP A 140 -21.07 0.85 3.21
N LYS A 141 -21.02 2.10 3.68
CA LYS A 141 -22.26 2.80 4.12
C LYS A 141 -23.00 3.55 3.02
N VAL A 142 -22.34 3.87 1.91
CA VAL A 142 -22.86 4.79 0.91
C VAL A 142 -22.95 4.17 -0.48
N THR A 143 -22.12 3.18 -0.81
CA THR A 143 -22.07 2.62 -2.16
C THR A 143 -22.52 1.15 -2.22
N TYR A 144 -22.97 0.72 -3.41
CA TYR A 144 -23.42 -0.64 -3.68
C TYR A 144 -22.74 -1.25 -4.90
N THR A 145 -21.97 -0.45 -5.63
CA THR A 145 -21.20 -0.88 -6.79
C THR A 145 -19.76 -0.42 -6.62
N ILE A 146 -18.82 -1.31 -6.89
CA ILE A 146 -17.39 -1.03 -6.81
C ILE A 146 -16.78 -1.18 -8.21
N TRP A 147 -16.06 -0.17 -8.65
CA TRP A 147 -15.20 -0.22 -9.84
C TRP A 147 -13.76 -0.32 -9.38
N ASP A 148 -13.16 -1.50 -9.53
CA ASP A 148 -11.76 -1.73 -9.19
C ASP A 148 -10.88 -1.57 -10.43
N ILE A 149 -10.03 -0.54 -10.43
CA ILE A 149 -9.08 -0.28 -11.53
C ILE A 149 -7.77 -1.00 -11.21
N ALA A 150 -7.57 -2.17 -11.82
CA ALA A 150 -6.39 -2.99 -11.64
C ALA A 150 -5.97 -3.67 -12.96
N SER A 151 -4.67 -3.89 -13.15
CA SER A 151 -4.13 -4.64 -14.29
C SER A 151 -4.62 -4.14 -15.67
N GLU A 152 -4.71 -2.82 -15.85
CA GLU A 152 -5.17 -2.15 -17.08
C GLU A 152 -6.64 -2.44 -17.46
N GLU A 153 -7.44 -2.89 -16.51
CA GLU A 153 -8.87 -3.17 -16.64
C GLU A 153 -9.66 -2.53 -15.51
N ILE A 154 -10.96 -2.36 -15.71
CA ILE A 154 -11.91 -1.95 -14.67
C ILE A 154 -12.89 -3.10 -14.43
N ALA A 155 -12.78 -3.72 -13.27
CA ALA A 155 -13.72 -4.74 -12.84
C ALA A 155 -14.91 -4.09 -12.11
N VAL A 156 -16.13 -4.44 -12.50
CA VAL A 156 -17.37 -3.97 -11.85
C VAL A 156 -17.86 -5.06 -10.91
N PHE A 157 -18.01 -4.72 -9.63
CA PHE A 157 -18.56 -5.59 -8.61
C PHE A 157 -19.81 -4.94 -8.00
N ASN A 158 -20.91 -5.70 -7.93
CA ASN A 158 -22.15 -5.28 -7.31
C ASN A 158 -22.31 -5.95 -5.95
N GLY A 159 -22.27 -5.20 -4.88
CA GLY A 159 -22.35 -5.70 -3.51
C GLY A 159 -21.60 -4.81 -2.53
N ARG A 160 -21.51 -5.27 -1.29
CA ARG A 160 -20.77 -4.57 -0.22
C ARG A 160 -19.27 -4.76 -0.38
N TYR A 161 -18.51 -3.87 0.23
CA TYR A 161 -17.06 -3.98 0.22
C TYR A 161 -16.53 -5.26 0.90
N SER A 162 -17.22 -5.72 1.94
CA SER A 162 -16.93 -7.01 2.60
C SER A 162 -16.98 -8.20 1.62
N ASP A 163 -18.03 -8.24 0.78
CA ASP A 163 -18.24 -9.32 -0.19
C ASP A 163 -17.18 -9.26 -1.30
N TYR A 164 -16.89 -8.03 -1.76
CA TYR A 164 -15.78 -7.77 -2.70
C TYR A 164 -14.43 -8.26 -2.14
N GLN A 165 -14.14 -7.97 -0.87
CA GLN A 165 -12.90 -8.43 -0.22
C GLN A 165 -12.83 -9.97 -0.14
N GLN A 166 -13.94 -10.62 0.21
CA GLN A 166 -13.99 -12.09 0.25
C GLN A 166 -13.75 -12.70 -1.13
N GLU A 167 -14.38 -12.15 -2.17
CA GLU A 167 -14.16 -12.62 -3.54
C GLU A 167 -12.71 -12.41 -3.98
N LYS A 168 -12.12 -11.24 -3.67
CA LYS A 168 -10.72 -10.94 -3.98
C LYS A 168 -9.76 -11.88 -3.25
N ARG A 169 -9.99 -12.16 -1.96
CA ARG A 169 -9.22 -13.16 -1.19
C ARG A 169 -9.35 -14.56 -1.78
N TYR A 170 -10.56 -14.97 -2.13
CA TYR A 170 -10.79 -16.27 -2.76
C TYR A 170 -10.02 -16.42 -4.07
N LYS A 171 -10.10 -15.41 -4.97
CA LYS A 171 -9.32 -15.37 -6.21
C LYS A 171 -7.81 -15.40 -5.95
N SER A 172 -7.33 -14.66 -4.96
CA SER A 172 -5.92 -14.66 -4.57
C SER A 172 -5.47 -16.04 -4.07
N HIS A 173 -6.26 -16.70 -3.24
CA HIS A 173 -5.97 -18.07 -2.78
C HIS A 173 -5.93 -19.09 -3.93
N GLN A 174 -6.83 -18.96 -4.90
CA GLN A 174 -6.79 -19.83 -6.11
C GLN A 174 -5.49 -19.61 -6.89
N ILE A 175 -5.10 -18.35 -7.12
CA ILE A 175 -3.86 -18.00 -7.81
C ILE A 175 -2.64 -18.53 -7.06
N ILE A 176 -2.57 -18.37 -5.73
CA ILE A 176 -1.49 -18.92 -4.90
C ILE A 176 -1.41 -20.45 -5.03
N SER A 177 -2.55 -21.11 -5.00
CA SER A 177 -2.61 -22.58 -5.18
C SER A 177 -2.08 -23.00 -6.55
N GLU A 178 -2.45 -22.28 -7.60
CA GLU A 178 -1.96 -22.51 -8.96
C GLU A 178 -0.45 -22.28 -9.08
N ILE A 179 0.06 -21.19 -8.51
CA ILE A 179 1.50 -20.89 -8.46
C ILE A 179 2.26 -22.04 -7.76
N ASN A 180 1.78 -22.48 -6.59
CA ASN A 180 2.39 -23.56 -5.83
C ASN A 180 2.41 -24.88 -6.62
N GLN A 181 1.35 -25.17 -7.37
CA GLN A 181 1.32 -26.35 -8.26
C GLN A 181 2.34 -26.21 -9.40
N LEU A 182 2.38 -25.07 -10.08
CA LEU A 182 3.31 -24.81 -11.16
C LEU A 182 4.78 -24.84 -10.69
N GLU A 183 5.07 -24.34 -9.50
CA GLU A 183 6.41 -24.45 -8.91
C GLU A 183 6.78 -25.89 -8.56
N LYS A 184 5.85 -26.66 -8.06
CA LYS A 184 6.04 -28.10 -7.81
C LYS A 184 6.35 -28.85 -9.09
N GLU A 185 5.60 -28.60 -10.15
CA GLU A 185 5.85 -29.17 -11.48
C GLU A 185 7.20 -28.75 -12.05
N LYS A 186 7.57 -27.46 -11.90
CA LYS A 186 8.88 -26.94 -12.30
C LYS A 186 10.01 -27.65 -11.56
N LYS A 187 9.91 -27.85 -10.24
CA LYS A 187 10.90 -28.62 -9.45
C LYS A 187 11.00 -30.07 -9.92
N LEU A 188 9.87 -30.75 -10.15
CA LEU A 188 9.84 -32.13 -10.64
C LEU A 188 10.47 -32.24 -12.05
N THR A 189 10.13 -31.33 -12.95
CA THR A 189 10.70 -31.30 -14.30
C THR A 189 12.19 -31.03 -14.29
N HIS A 190 12.66 -30.15 -13.41
CA HIS A 190 14.09 -29.92 -13.19
C HIS A 190 14.80 -31.19 -12.67
N GLN A 191 14.23 -31.89 -11.68
CA GLN A 191 14.76 -33.15 -11.17
C GLN A 191 14.80 -34.25 -12.26
N LYS A 192 13.76 -34.36 -13.08
CA LYS A 192 13.73 -35.29 -14.24
C LYS A 192 14.89 -34.97 -15.19
N ARG A 193 15.08 -33.70 -15.53
CA ARG A 193 16.21 -33.25 -16.40
C ARG A 193 17.55 -33.64 -15.82
N MET A 194 17.80 -33.37 -14.53
CA MET A 194 19.04 -33.73 -13.86
C MET A 194 19.29 -35.25 -13.84
N LYS A 195 18.23 -36.04 -13.60
CA LYS A 195 18.34 -37.52 -13.65
C LYS A 195 18.68 -38.01 -15.06
N GLU A 196 18.06 -37.48 -16.10
CA GLU A 196 18.35 -37.84 -17.50
C GLU A 196 19.78 -37.40 -17.92
N GLN A 197 20.23 -36.24 -17.49
CA GLN A 197 21.60 -35.80 -17.71
C GLN A 197 22.61 -36.73 -17.05
N LYS A 198 22.41 -37.14 -15.78
CA LYS A 198 23.25 -38.12 -15.07
C LYS A 198 23.24 -39.48 -15.76
N ARG A 199 22.04 -39.96 -16.22
CA ARG A 199 21.94 -41.22 -16.96
C ARG A 199 22.69 -41.15 -18.28
N ALA A 200 22.58 -40.08 -19.03
CA ALA A 200 23.28 -39.87 -20.29
C ALA A 200 24.80 -39.82 -20.10
N ALA A 201 25.28 -39.09 -19.06
CA ALA A 201 26.70 -39.01 -18.70
C ALA A 201 27.25 -40.39 -18.30
N ASN A 202 26.55 -41.14 -17.44
CA ASN A 202 26.94 -42.47 -17.02
C ASN A 202 26.96 -43.49 -18.18
N SER A 203 25.98 -43.39 -19.10
CA SER A 203 25.93 -44.24 -20.28
C SER A 203 27.11 -43.97 -21.22
N LYS A 204 27.47 -42.69 -21.45
CA LYS A 204 28.63 -42.29 -22.23
C LYS A 204 29.93 -42.81 -21.59
N ALA A 205 30.10 -42.63 -20.25
CA ALA A 205 31.24 -43.10 -19.53
C ALA A 205 31.40 -44.63 -19.54
N LYS A 206 30.29 -45.39 -19.41
CA LYS A 206 30.30 -46.86 -19.54
C LYS A 206 30.63 -47.29 -20.98
N GLY A 207 30.04 -46.61 -21.97
CA GLY A 207 30.37 -46.88 -23.39
C GLY A 207 31.84 -46.64 -23.69
N GLN A 208 32.43 -45.55 -23.21
CA GLN A 208 33.86 -45.27 -23.39
C GLN A 208 34.76 -46.32 -22.71
N LYS A 209 34.49 -46.70 -21.45
CA LYS A 209 35.20 -47.75 -20.75
C LYS A 209 35.10 -49.12 -21.46
N GLN A 210 33.97 -49.44 -22.08
CA GLN A 210 33.83 -50.66 -22.86
C GLN A 210 34.63 -50.63 -24.16
N ILE A 211 34.75 -49.45 -24.79
CA ILE A 211 35.62 -49.27 -25.98
C ILE A 211 37.07 -49.38 -25.60
N ASP A 212 37.52 -48.74 -24.53
CA ASP A 212 38.89 -48.74 -24.08
C ASP A 212 39.37 -50.12 -23.62
N ASN A 213 38.48 -50.98 -23.12
CA ASN A 213 38.79 -52.34 -22.64
C ASN A 213 38.70 -53.42 -23.74
N ARG A 214 38.36 -53.10 -24.99
CA ARG A 214 38.25 -54.08 -26.08
C ARG A 214 39.55 -54.29 -26.79
N LYS A 215 39.94 -55.57 -26.88
CA LYS A 215 41.16 -56.03 -27.59
C LYS A 215 41.01 -56.01 -29.14
N TRP A 216 39.79 -55.87 -29.68
CA TRP A 216 39.48 -55.87 -31.10
C TRP A 216 38.64 -54.68 -31.55
N PRO A 217 38.90 -54.03 -32.69
CA PRO A 217 38.11 -52.92 -33.21
C PRO A 217 36.74 -53.44 -33.65
N THR A 218 35.65 -52.94 -33.01
CA THR A 218 34.27 -53.23 -33.38
C THR A 218 33.73 -52.05 -34.13
N VAL A 219 33.26 -52.29 -35.37
CA VAL A 219 32.54 -51.29 -36.13
C VAL A 219 31.19 -51.06 -35.48
N VAL A 220 31.08 -50.00 -34.69
CA VAL A 220 29.81 -49.55 -34.17
C VAL A 220 28.99 -48.95 -35.34
N SER A 221 27.86 -49.55 -35.67
CA SER A 221 27.02 -49.08 -36.76
C SER A 221 26.63 -47.59 -36.49
N LYS A 222 27.02 -46.71 -37.41
CA LYS A 222 26.63 -45.27 -37.38
C LYS A 222 25.12 -45.09 -37.20
N ALA A 223 24.33 -46.02 -37.66
CA ALA A 223 22.88 -46.04 -37.54
C ALA A 223 22.40 -46.26 -36.09
N ALA A 224 23.05 -47.12 -35.29
CA ALA A 224 22.67 -47.35 -33.90
C ALA A 224 23.07 -46.14 -33.01
N MET A 225 24.19 -45.52 -33.31
CA MET A 225 24.65 -44.30 -32.62
C MET A 225 23.77 -43.09 -32.93
N ASN A 226 23.31 -42.94 -34.16
CA ASN A 226 22.37 -41.90 -34.58
C ASN A 226 20.96 -42.09 -33.96
N ARG A 227 20.45 -43.32 -33.87
CA ARG A 227 19.18 -43.61 -33.20
C ARG A 227 19.21 -43.28 -31.70
N SER A 228 20.28 -43.58 -30.98
CA SER A 228 20.46 -43.26 -29.58
C SER A 228 20.52 -41.75 -29.37
N ASN A 229 21.24 -41.00 -30.20
CA ASN A 229 21.36 -39.56 -30.14
C ASN A 229 20.06 -38.84 -30.48
N THR A 230 19.27 -39.31 -31.49
CA THR A 230 17.98 -38.73 -31.81
C THR A 230 16.95 -38.90 -30.71
N THR A 231 16.89 -40.07 -30.07
CA THR A 231 15.97 -40.32 -28.93
C THR A 231 16.32 -39.46 -27.70
N ALA A 232 17.62 -39.31 -27.40
CA ALA A 232 18.11 -38.47 -26.29
C ALA A 232 17.83 -36.97 -26.55
N ASN A 233 18.03 -36.50 -27.79
CA ASN A 233 17.74 -35.13 -28.19
C ASN A 233 16.23 -34.82 -28.21
N GLN A 234 15.39 -35.74 -28.65
CA GLN A 234 13.92 -35.60 -28.56
C GLN A 234 13.44 -35.48 -27.12
N LYS A 235 13.90 -36.35 -26.20
CA LYS A 235 13.56 -36.24 -24.78
C LYS A 235 14.01 -34.92 -24.17
N LYS A 236 15.22 -34.46 -24.51
CA LYS A 236 15.75 -33.18 -24.05
C LYS A 236 14.91 -32.01 -24.58
N ALA A 237 14.48 -32.03 -25.84
CA ALA A 237 13.63 -31.00 -26.43
C ALA A 237 12.28 -30.93 -25.75
N VAL A 238 11.60 -32.06 -25.49
CA VAL A 238 10.31 -32.10 -24.77
C VAL A 238 10.42 -31.53 -23.34
N ILE A 239 11.48 -31.91 -22.60
CA ILE A 239 11.71 -31.37 -21.24
C ILE A 239 11.97 -29.85 -21.30
N THR A 240 12.75 -29.38 -22.24
CA THR A 240 13.03 -27.93 -22.41
C THR A 240 11.77 -27.17 -22.78
N GLN A 241 10.95 -27.70 -23.70
CA GLN A 241 9.68 -27.09 -24.09
C GLN A 241 8.69 -27.02 -22.92
N SER A 242 8.61 -28.07 -22.08
CA SER A 242 7.77 -28.01 -20.86
C SER A 242 8.28 -27.00 -19.85
N GLN A 243 9.59 -26.83 -19.71
CA GLN A 243 10.18 -25.82 -18.81
C GLN A 243 9.91 -24.39 -19.29
N THR A 244 9.99 -24.12 -20.59
CA THR A 244 9.64 -22.81 -21.16
C THR A 244 8.16 -22.52 -20.96
N ALA A 245 7.28 -23.46 -21.28
CA ALA A 245 5.84 -23.31 -21.08
C ALA A 245 5.44 -23.04 -19.62
N LEU A 246 6.06 -23.74 -18.66
CA LEU A 246 5.85 -23.52 -17.23
C LEU A 246 6.39 -22.14 -16.78
N ARG A 247 7.51 -21.71 -17.33
CA ARG A 247 8.08 -20.40 -17.03
C ARG A 247 7.21 -19.27 -17.57
N ASP A 248 6.66 -19.46 -18.78
CA ASP A 248 5.78 -18.47 -19.40
C ASP A 248 4.44 -18.38 -18.67
N LYS A 249 3.86 -19.52 -18.23
CA LYS A 249 2.68 -19.52 -17.37
C LYS A 249 2.93 -18.76 -16.05
N LEU A 250 4.05 -19.01 -15.36
CA LEU A 250 4.40 -18.31 -14.13
C LEU A 250 4.62 -16.80 -14.34
N LYS A 251 5.13 -16.39 -15.50
CA LYS A 251 5.30 -14.96 -15.82
C LYS A 251 3.99 -14.22 -16.06
N ASN A 252 3.01 -14.93 -16.63
CA ASN A 252 1.71 -14.36 -16.98
C ASN A 252 0.75 -14.28 -15.79
N ILE A 253 1.09 -14.90 -14.64
CA ILE A 253 0.32 -14.77 -13.42
C ILE A 253 0.76 -13.49 -12.70
N ASN A 254 -0.06 -12.44 -12.82
CA ASN A 254 0.09 -11.22 -12.03
C ASN A 254 -0.36 -11.49 -10.59
N PHE A 255 0.59 -11.87 -9.72
CA PHE A 255 0.33 -12.10 -8.30
C PHE A 255 1.02 -11.02 -7.46
N ILE A 256 0.27 -10.44 -6.54
CA ILE A 256 0.79 -9.52 -5.53
C ILE A 256 1.21 -10.39 -4.34
N GLU A 257 2.51 -10.54 -4.13
CA GLU A 257 3.02 -11.23 -2.95
C GLU A 257 2.77 -10.40 -1.69
N ASP A 258 2.24 -11.07 -0.66
CA ASP A 258 2.24 -10.53 0.69
C ASP A 258 3.68 -10.51 1.20
N ILE A 259 4.11 -9.36 1.71
CA ILE A 259 5.45 -9.20 2.21
C ILE A 259 5.44 -9.31 3.73
N HIS A 260 6.33 -10.13 4.22
CA HIS A 260 6.67 -10.20 5.63
C HIS A 260 8.10 -9.68 5.82
N PRO A 261 8.30 -8.38 6.08
CA PRO A 261 9.63 -7.84 6.30
C PRO A 261 10.22 -8.44 7.58
N HIS A 262 11.49 -8.77 7.51
CA HIS A 262 12.25 -9.21 8.67
C HIS A 262 12.74 -7.98 9.44
N PHE A 263 12.29 -7.86 10.70
CA PHE A 263 12.89 -6.96 11.68
C PHE A 263 13.89 -7.74 12.52
N ASP A 264 15.04 -7.14 12.82
CA ASP A 264 16.04 -7.78 13.69
C ASP A 264 15.61 -7.60 15.16
N ILE A 265 14.99 -8.64 15.73
CA ILE A 265 14.37 -8.61 17.06
C ILE A 265 15.43 -8.45 18.16
N ASN A 266 16.67 -8.91 17.95
CA ASN A 266 17.70 -8.96 18.99
C ASN A 266 18.13 -7.58 19.50
N GLN A 267 17.85 -6.49 18.79
CA GLN A 267 18.22 -5.13 19.21
C GLN A 267 17.21 -4.49 20.19
N TYR A 268 15.99 -5.03 20.26
CA TYR A 268 14.91 -4.44 21.09
C TYR A 268 14.82 -4.99 22.50
N ASP A 269 15.38 -6.16 22.77
CA ASP A 269 15.35 -6.80 24.10
C ASP A 269 16.17 -6.07 25.20
N GLN A 270 16.97 -5.07 24.82
CA GLN A 270 17.87 -4.38 25.74
C GLN A 270 17.26 -3.12 26.40
N VAL A 271 16.12 -2.60 25.93
CA VAL A 271 15.53 -1.38 26.47
C VAL A 271 14.40 -1.76 27.43
N LYS A 272 14.68 -1.70 28.73
CA LYS A 272 13.65 -1.83 29.79
C LYS A 272 13.41 -0.46 30.39
N GLY A 273 12.14 -0.05 30.51
CA GLY A 273 11.77 1.20 31.14
C GLY A 273 10.97 2.16 30.27
N ASP A 274 10.95 3.40 30.68
CA ASP A 274 10.19 4.46 30.03
C ASP A 274 10.93 4.97 28.78
N ILE A 275 10.25 4.98 27.65
CA ILE A 275 10.71 5.59 26.39
C ILE A 275 10.35 7.07 26.38
N VAL A 276 9.14 7.39 26.86
CA VAL A 276 8.65 8.76 27.04
C VAL A 276 7.98 8.82 28.40
N SER A 277 8.32 9.80 29.21
CA SER A 277 7.63 10.10 30.47
C SER A 277 7.50 11.60 30.64
N ILE A 278 6.25 12.07 30.73
CA ILE A 278 5.91 13.49 30.89
C ILE A 278 5.00 13.61 32.11
N SER A 279 5.35 14.51 33.02
CA SER A 279 4.56 14.85 34.19
C SER A 279 4.36 16.36 34.27
N ASP A 280 3.10 16.77 34.45
CA ASP A 280 2.67 18.17 34.52
C ASP A 280 3.21 19.00 33.32
N GLY A 281 3.20 18.36 32.16
CA GLY A 281 3.76 18.96 30.94
C GLY A 281 2.86 20.06 30.38
N HIS A 282 3.47 21.14 29.90
CA HIS A 282 2.80 22.20 29.15
C HIS A 282 3.56 22.46 27.85
N LEU A 283 2.84 22.82 26.81
CA LEU A 283 3.37 23.00 25.48
C LEU A 283 2.82 24.27 24.85
N LYS A 284 3.71 25.14 24.32
CA LYS A 284 3.34 26.36 23.59
C LYS A 284 4.33 26.67 22.46
N TYR A 285 3.92 27.46 21.50
CA TYR A 285 4.87 28.01 20.53
C TYR A 285 5.70 29.13 21.17
N LYS A 286 6.97 29.24 20.74
CA LYS A 286 7.84 30.34 21.18
C LYS A 286 7.24 31.69 20.79
N GLY A 287 7.15 32.59 21.78
CA GLY A 287 6.57 33.91 21.60
C GLY A 287 5.06 34.00 21.79
N GLU A 288 4.35 32.86 21.92
CA GLU A 288 2.93 32.85 22.27
C GLU A 288 2.71 32.72 23.80
N GLN A 289 1.68 33.41 24.30
CA GLN A 289 1.34 33.36 25.72
C GLN A 289 0.44 32.18 26.06
N ALA A 290 -0.46 31.80 25.13
CA ALA A 290 -1.44 30.75 25.34
C ALA A 290 -0.83 29.36 25.08
N PRO A 291 -0.98 28.42 26.03
CA PRO A 291 -0.53 27.04 25.81
C PRO A 291 -1.43 26.32 24.78
N ILE A 292 -0.81 25.46 24.01
CA ILE A 292 -1.49 24.55 23.07
C ILE A 292 -2.03 23.35 23.83
N LEU A 293 -1.21 22.78 24.71
CA LEU A 293 -1.55 21.65 25.58
C LEU A 293 -1.13 21.97 27.01
N GLU A 294 -1.93 21.50 27.96
CA GLU A 294 -1.78 21.76 29.38
C GLU A 294 -1.94 20.46 30.19
N ASN A 295 -1.24 20.38 31.34
CA ASN A 295 -1.34 19.25 32.27
C ASN A 295 -1.14 17.89 31.60
N ILE A 296 -0.14 17.81 30.70
CA ILE A 296 0.18 16.57 29.99
C ILE A 296 0.78 15.58 30.99
N ASN A 297 0.05 14.50 31.27
CA ASN A 297 0.57 13.34 31.99
C ASN A 297 0.55 12.17 30.98
N PHE A 298 1.72 11.79 30.48
CA PHE A 298 1.86 10.86 29.38
C PHE A 298 3.08 9.98 29.56
N ARG A 299 2.90 8.67 29.39
CA ARG A 299 3.97 7.70 29.52
C ARG A 299 3.85 6.63 28.45
N ILE A 300 4.97 6.26 27.84
CA ILE A 300 5.09 5.11 26.94
C ILE A 300 6.25 4.24 27.45
N MET A 301 5.98 2.97 27.67
CA MET A 301 6.99 1.97 28.02
C MET A 301 7.57 1.30 26.77
N SER A 302 8.75 0.73 26.91
CA SER A 302 9.38 -0.03 25.83
C SER A 302 8.48 -1.16 25.34
N GLY A 303 8.32 -1.25 24.00
CA GLY A 303 7.48 -2.23 23.33
C GLY A 303 5.98 -1.90 23.33
N GLU A 304 5.56 -0.81 23.97
CA GLU A 304 4.15 -0.38 23.98
C GLU A 304 3.73 0.28 22.66
N ARG A 305 2.48 0.10 22.29
CA ARG A 305 1.87 0.68 21.08
C ARG A 305 0.71 1.57 21.47
N VAL A 306 0.87 2.86 21.29
CA VAL A 306 -0.10 3.88 21.70
C VAL A 306 -0.65 4.58 20.46
N ALA A 307 -1.97 4.67 20.38
CA ALA A 307 -2.65 5.51 19.39
C ALA A 307 -3.05 6.85 20.01
N LEU A 308 -2.76 7.95 19.31
CA LEU A 308 -3.13 9.30 19.69
C LEU A 308 -4.17 9.84 18.72
N LYS A 309 -5.37 10.15 19.21
CA LYS A 309 -6.47 10.77 18.46
C LYS A 309 -6.68 12.21 18.91
N GLY A 310 -7.42 12.97 18.14
CA GLY A 310 -7.87 14.34 18.46
C GLY A 310 -8.29 15.11 17.22
N LYS A 311 -9.21 16.04 17.35
CA LYS A 311 -9.67 16.88 16.24
C LYS A 311 -8.52 17.63 15.56
N ASN A 312 -8.75 18.11 14.35
CA ASN A 312 -7.76 18.94 13.68
C ASN A 312 -7.53 20.24 14.48
N GLY A 313 -6.26 20.62 14.65
CA GLY A 313 -5.86 21.79 15.43
C GLY A 313 -5.79 21.58 16.94
N THR A 314 -5.97 20.38 17.49
CA THR A 314 -5.88 20.12 18.94
C THR A 314 -4.46 20.05 19.48
N GLY A 315 -3.43 20.15 18.62
CA GLY A 315 -2.03 20.14 19.06
C GLY A 315 -1.29 18.81 18.85
N LYS A 316 -1.86 17.82 18.12
CA LYS A 316 -1.20 16.54 17.81
C LYS A 316 0.19 16.73 17.21
N SER A 317 0.28 17.46 16.11
CA SER A 317 1.57 17.71 15.43
C SER A 317 2.51 18.58 16.27
N SER A 318 1.97 19.50 17.08
CA SER A 318 2.79 20.28 18.01
C SER A 318 3.39 19.40 19.13
N PHE A 319 2.64 18.39 19.58
CA PHE A 319 3.14 17.40 20.55
C PHE A 319 4.27 16.56 19.94
N ILE A 320 4.12 16.09 18.68
CA ILE A 320 5.20 15.38 17.99
C ILE A 320 6.46 16.26 17.89
N LYS A 321 6.30 17.51 17.47
CA LYS A 321 7.41 18.47 17.38
C LYS A 321 8.14 18.64 18.70
N ALA A 322 7.40 18.65 19.84
CA ALA A 322 7.99 18.66 21.16
C ALA A 322 8.80 17.39 21.47
N LEU A 323 8.26 16.20 21.10
CA LEU A 323 8.98 14.93 21.26
C LEU A 323 10.24 14.87 20.39
N LEU A 324 10.22 15.49 19.22
CA LEU A 324 11.38 15.58 18.31
C LEU A 324 12.37 16.69 18.69
N GLY A 325 12.06 17.50 19.72
CA GLY A 325 12.93 18.57 20.20
C GLY A 325 13.03 19.77 19.23
N GLU A 326 11.97 20.05 18.46
CA GLU A 326 11.99 21.21 17.54
C GLU A 326 12.11 22.54 18.27
N ASN A 327 12.99 23.42 17.78
CA ASN A 327 13.37 24.67 18.41
C ASN A 327 12.25 25.72 18.51
N ASN A 328 11.13 25.56 17.80
CA ASN A 328 10.01 26.51 17.79
C ASN A 328 8.97 26.23 18.86
N ILE A 329 9.16 25.19 19.67
CA ILE A 329 8.27 24.75 20.74
C ILE A 329 8.95 25.01 22.10
N ASP A 330 8.19 25.59 23.03
CA ASP A 330 8.57 25.71 24.44
C ASP A 330 7.82 24.64 25.25
N ILE A 331 8.57 23.86 26.02
CA ILE A 331 8.03 22.83 26.93
C ILE A 331 8.28 23.25 28.37
N GLN A 332 7.33 22.96 29.26
CA GLN A 332 7.43 23.15 30.70
C GLN A 332 6.95 21.86 31.43
N GLY A 333 7.35 21.68 32.67
CA GLY A 333 7.12 20.45 33.42
C GLY A 333 8.27 19.47 33.26
N PHE A 334 8.07 18.24 33.70
CA PHE A 334 9.08 17.20 33.62
C PHE A 334 8.89 16.40 32.31
N TRP A 335 9.93 16.38 31.47
CA TRP A 335 9.97 15.65 30.20
C TRP A 335 11.20 14.74 30.16
N HIS A 336 10.99 13.45 30.21
CA HIS A 336 12.01 12.44 29.98
C HIS A 336 11.78 11.80 28.60
N LEU A 337 12.73 11.97 27.70
CA LEU A 337 12.70 11.46 26.34
C LEU A 337 13.98 10.68 26.05
N ILE A 338 13.88 9.66 25.22
CA ILE A 338 15.07 8.97 24.68
C ILE A 338 15.84 9.89 23.72
N ASP A 339 17.05 9.48 23.35
CA ASP A 339 17.87 10.22 22.38
C ASP A 339 17.13 10.37 21.04
N ALA A 340 17.25 11.55 20.43
CA ALA A 340 16.61 11.85 19.15
C ALA A 340 17.04 10.89 18.01
N ASN A 341 18.24 10.36 18.07
CA ASN A 341 18.73 9.36 17.11
C ASN A 341 18.03 8.00 17.23
N ASP A 342 17.41 7.73 18.36
CA ASP A 342 16.62 6.51 18.62
C ASP A 342 15.15 6.68 18.24
N ILE A 343 14.74 7.87 17.75
CA ILE A 343 13.38 8.16 17.30
C ILE A 343 13.31 8.09 15.77
N GLY A 344 12.49 7.18 15.26
CA GLY A 344 12.08 7.16 13.86
C GLY A 344 10.79 7.96 13.71
N TYR A 345 10.74 8.89 12.76
CA TYR A 345 9.55 9.69 12.49
C TYR A 345 9.13 9.59 11.04
N LEU A 346 7.86 9.30 10.81
CA LEU A 346 7.21 9.39 9.51
C LEU A 346 6.12 10.44 9.56
N ASP A 347 6.29 11.46 8.76
CA ASP A 347 5.29 12.51 8.54
C ASP A 347 4.29 12.12 7.42
N GLN A 348 3.20 12.85 7.34
CA GLN A 348 2.13 12.66 6.36
C GLN A 348 2.61 12.74 4.90
N HIS A 349 3.70 13.45 4.62
CA HIS A 349 4.21 13.72 3.27
C HIS A 349 5.51 12.99 2.95
N TYR A 350 6.06 12.22 3.91
CA TYR A 350 7.35 11.50 3.78
C TYR A 350 8.52 12.45 3.41
N GLU A 351 8.53 13.67 3.99
CA GLU A 351 9.55 14.69 3.69
C GLU A 351 10.93 14.35 4.21
N ASN A 352 11.03 13.39 5.14
CA ASN A 352 12.29 12.94 5.74
C ASN A 352 13.16 12.12 4.76
N ILE A 353 12.65 11.76 3.58
CA ILE A 353 13.43 11.05 2.57
C ILE A 353 14.03 12.06 1.58
N ASN A 354 15.31 11.89 1.28
CA ASN A 354 15.97 12.75 0.30
C ASN A 354 15.40 12.56 -1.11
N ASN A 355 14.61 13.51 -1.57
CA ASN A 355 13.90 13.46 -2.85
C ASN A 355 14.82 13.40 -4.09
N LYS A 356 16.12 13.70 -3.95
CA LYS A 356 17.10 13.69 -5.04
C LYS A 356 17.74 12.33 -5.29
N LEU A 357 17.68 11.42 -4.32
CA LEU A 357 18.26 10.09 -4.40
C LEU A 357 17.35 9.13 -5.18
N SER A 358 17.94 8.05 -5.69
CA SER A 358 17.15 6.89 -6.12
C SER A 358 16.72 6.07 -4.91
N VAL A 359 15.74 5.18 -5.09
CA VAL A 359 15.33 4.22 -4.06
C VAL A 359 16.53 3.39 -3.59
N PHE A 360 17.40 2.97 -4.53
CA PHE A 360 18.62 2.24 -4.22
C PHE A 360 19.60 3.07 -3.39
N ASP A 361 19.85 4.31 -3.82
CA ASP A 361 20.83 5.18 -3.16
C ASP A 361 20.34 5.60 -1.77
N SER A 362 19.05 5.73 -1.54
CA SER A 362 18.48 6.03 -0.22
C SER A 362 18.80 4.93 0.82
N VAL A 363 18.81 3.66 0.42
CA VAL A 363 19.22 2.56 1.29
C VAL A 363 20.76 2.49 1.41
N LYS A 364 21.47 2.72 0.31
CA LYS A 364 22.94 2.68 0.27
C LYS A 364 23.57 3.79 1.10
N GLU A 365 22.94 4.96 1.21
CA GLU A 365 23.38 6.08 2.08
C GLU A 365 23.37 5.68 3.56
N ILE A 366 22.37 4.89 3.99
CA ILE A 366 22.24 4.44 5.38
C ILE A 366 23.21 3.29 5.69
N LYS A 367 23.41 2.39 4.72
CA LYS A 367 24.27 1.21 4.84
C LYS A 367 25.31 1.16 3.70
N PRO A 368 26.32 2.02 3.76
CA PRO A 368 27.38 2.09 2.74
C PRO A 368 28.15 0.77 2.56
N GLU A 369 28.23 -0.03 3.63
CA GLU A 369 28.92 -1.33 3.64
C GLU A 369 28.16 -2.44 2.89
N TRP A 370 26.83 -2.32 2.71
CA TRP A 370 26.05 -3.36 2.06
C TRP A 370 26.41 -3.52 0.58
N SER A 371 26.51 -4.76 0.14
CA SER A 371 26.65 -5.08 -1.29
C SER A 371 25.37 -4.70 -2.07
N VAL A 372 25.49 -4.62 -3.39
CA VAL A 372 24.32 -4.41 -4.29
C VAL A 372 23.25 -5.49 -4.08
N GLN A 373 23.68 -6.72 -3.80
CA GLN A 373 22.74 -7.83 -3.58
C GLN A 373 21.97 -7.68 -2.28
N GLU A 374 22.63 -7.26 -1.18
CA GLU A 374 21.98 -7.02 0.11
C GLU A 374 20.96 -5.87 0.04
N VAL A 375 21.34 -4.74 -0.59
CA VAL A 375 20.42 -3.62 -0.81
C VAL A 375 19.21 -4.07 -1.62
N ARG A 376 19.40 -4.81 -2.71
CA ARG A 376 18.29 -5.32 -3.53
C ARG A 376 17.43 -6.34 -2.79
N HIS A 377 18.03 -7.20 -1.97
CA HIS A 377 17.28 -8.14 -1.15
C HIS A 377 16.35 -7.39 -0.19
N LYS A 378 16.90 -6.39 0.52
CA LYS A 378 16.12 -5.57 1.45
C LYS A 378 15.00 -4.79 0.75
N LEU A 379 15.28 -4.15 -0.38
CA LEU A 379 14.29 -3.46 -1.19
C LEU A 379 13.19 -4.39 -1.73
N ASN A 380 13.55 -5.62 -2.07
CA ASN A 380 12.58 -6.62 -2.52
C ASN A 380 11.59 -7.03 -1.42
N GLU A 381 12.03 -7.05 -0.14
CA GLU A 381 11.13 -7.23 1.02
C GLU A 381 10.02 -6.16 1.08
N PHE A 382 10.26 -4.98 0.52
CA PHE A 382 9.32 -3.86 0.47
C PHE A 382 8.74 -3.61 -0.94
N LEU A 383 8.69 -4.65 -1.79
CA LEU A 383 8.08 -4.65 -3.16
C LEU A 383 8.80 -3.78 -4.20
N PHE A 384 10.04 -3.42 -4.02
CA PHE A 384 10.84 -2.82 -5.07
C PHE A 384 11.58 -3.92 -5.84
N LYS A 385 10.92 -4.51 -6.86
CA LYS A 385 11.40 -5.72 -7.55
C LYS A 385 12.16 -5.42 -8.84
N ASN A 386 11.67 -4.45 -9.60
CA ASN A 386 12.16 -4.15 -10.94
C ASN A 386 13.28 -3.11 -10.92
N ASN A 387 14.15 -3.14 -11.93
CA ASN A 387 15.19 -2.13 -12.07
C ASN A 387 14.63 -0.72 -12.18
N GLU A 388 13.52 -0.55 -12.87
CA GLU A 388 12.85 0.76 -13.02
C GLU A 388 12.41 1.32 -11.66
N GLU A 389 11.84 0.49 -10.79
CA GLU A 389 11.42 0.89 -9.44
C GLU A 389 12.61 1.18 -8.53
N VAL A 390 13.64 0.32 -8.56
CA VAL A 390 14.82 0.42 -7.69
C VAL A 390 15.68 1.66 -8.01
N PHE A 391 15.81 2.02 -9.29
CA PHE A 391 16.58 3.19 -9.72
C PHE A 391 15.73 4.44 -9.96
N LYS A 392 14.43 4.38 -9.70
CA LYS A 392 13.53 5.53 -9.75
C LYS A 392 13.90 6.53 -8.66
N THR A 393 13.94 7.82 -9.00
CA THR A 393 14.18 8.86 -7.99
C THR A 393 12.99 9.02 -7.06
N VAL A 394 13.25 9.29 -5.79
CA VAL A 394 12.23 9.43 -4.74
C VAL A 394 11.19 10.49 -5.08
N ASN A 395 11.58 11.55 -5.76
CA ASN A 395 10.65 12.59 -6.22
C ASN A 395 9.54 12.07 -7.16
N HIS A 396 9.81 11.02 -7.93
CA HIS A 396 8.85 10.42 -8.87
C HIS A 396 8.05 9.26 -8.26
N LEU A 397 8.26 8.95 -6.97
CA LEU A 397 7.50 7.91 -6.27
C LEU A 397 6.09 8.40 -5.95
N SER A 398 5.12 7.50 -6.08
CA SER A 398 3.77 7.69 -5.52
C SER A 398 3.81 7.71 -3.98
N GLY A 399 2.77 8.22 -3.33
CA GLY A 399 2.67 8.22 -1.87
C GLY A 399 2.84 6.82 -1.26
N GLY A 400 2.24 5.79 -1.86
CA GLY A 400 2.39 4.40 -1.43
C GLY A 400 3.81 3.84 -1.61
N GLU A 401 4.49 4.20 -2.70
CA GLU A 401 5.90 3.83 -2.92
C GLU A 401 6.82 4.53 -1.90
N LYS A 402 6.56 5.81 -1.59
CA LYS A 402 7.27 6.55 -0.54
C LYS A 402 7.07 5.90 0.84
N ALA A 403 5.83 5.52 1.17
CA ALA A 403 5.53 4.81 2.42
C ALA A 403 6.32 3.51 2.54
N ARG A 404 6.38 2.70 1.49
CA ARG A 404 7.14 1.45 1.47
C ARG A 404 8.64 1.69 1.63
N LEU A 405 9.19 2.70 0.95
CA LEU A 405 10.61 3.08 1.10
C LEU A 405 10.91 3.56 2.52
N SER A 406 10.04 4.40 3.11
CA SER A 406 10.17 4.86 4.49
C SER A 406 10.21 3.69 5.48
N LEU A 407 9.30 2.73 5.32
CA LEU A 407 9.27 1.53 6.17
C LEU A 407 10.52 0.65 5.96
N CYS A 408 11.03 0.56 4.73
CA CYS A 408 12.30 -0.09 4.45
C CYS A 408 13.44 0.57 5.23
N ILE A 409 13.55 1.90 5.16
CA ILE A 409 14.54 2.69 5.90
C ILE A 409 14.41 2.47 7.41
N ILE A 410 13.19 2.54 7.95
CA ILE A 410 12.91 2.28 9.37
C ILE A 410 13.34 0.87 9.78
N SER A 411 13.07 -0.13 8.94
CA SER A 411 13.48 -1.50 9.21
C SER A 411 15.01 -1.71 9.24
N ILE A 412 15.75 -0.78 8.65
CA ILE A 412 17.22 -0.77 8.65
C ILE A 412 17.76 -0.01 9.86
N LEU A 413 17.12 1.12 10.20
CA LEU A 413 17.52 1.98 11.31
C LEU A 413 17.14 1.39 12.68
N ASN A 414 16.07 0.61 12.73
CA ASN A 414 15.53 -0.02 13.93
C ASN A 414 15.38 0.95 15.13
N PRO A 415 14.60 2.05 14.99
CA PRO A 415 14.46 3.03 16.07
C PRO A 415 13.80 2.40 17.29
N LYS A 416 14.13 2.89 18.50
CA LYS A 416 13.50 2.44 19.75
C LYS A 416 12.07 2.95 19.90
N LEU A 417 11.79 4.14 19.39
CA LEU A 417 10.45 4.74 19.26
C LEU A 417 10.17 5.08 17.80
N LEU A 418 9.09 4.57 17.28
CA LEU A 418 8.59 4.92 15.95
C LEU A 418 7.34 5.80 16.10
N ILE A 419 7.41 7.02 15.58
CA ILE A 419 6.29 7.97 15.55
C ILE A 419 5.74 8.02 14.12
N LEU A 420 4.43 7.80 13.97
CA LEU A 420 3.72 7.82 12.70
C LEU A 420 2.63 8.90 12.74
N ASP A 421 2.75 9.94 11.90
CA ASP A 421 1.82 11.07 11.87
C ASP A 421 0.93 11.01 10.63
N GLU A 422 -0.32 10.56 10.80
CA GLU A 422 -1.39 10.50 9.79
C GLU A 422 -0.97 9.88 8.44
N ILE A 423 -0.09 8.87 8.48
CA ILE A 423 0.49 8.24 7.29
C ILE A 423 -0.55 7.55 6.39
N THR A 424 -1.76 7.29 6.90
CA THR A 424 -2.83 6.59 6.18
C THR A 424 -3.57 7.44 5.15
N ASN A 425 -3.48 8.77 5.23
CA ASN A 425 -4.32 9.69 4.45
C ASN A 425 -4.07 9.63 2.92
N ASN A 426 -2.86 9.23 2.51
CA ASN A 426 -2.47 9.20 1.09
C ASN A 426 -2.21 7.77 0.57
N LEU A 427 -2.58 6.75 1.35
CA LEU A 427 -2.37 5.36 1.00
C LEU A 427 -3.62 4.75 0.38
N ASP A 428 -3.46 4.04 -0.72
CA ASP A 428 -4.52 3.18 -1.24
C ASP A 428 -4.76 1.97 -0.31
N ILE A 429 -5.90 1.32 -0.46
CA ILE A 429 -6.36 0.25 0.44
C ILE A 429 -5.34 -0.89 0.53
N GLU A 430 -4.76 -1.30 -0.61
CA GLU A 430 -3.76 -2.38 -0.64
C GLU A 430 -2.47 -1.97 0.08
N THR A 431 -2.00 -0.76 -0.15
CA THR A 431 -0.83 -0.22 0.56
C THR A 431 -1.10 -0.06 2.06
N LYS A 432 -2.30 0.37 2.47
CA LYS A 432 -2.69 0.41 3.90
C LYS A 432 -2.64 -0.96 4.55
N GLU A 433 -3.17 -1.99 3.88
CA GLU A 433 -3.11 -3.37 4.39
C GLU A 433 -1.67 -3.84 4.55
N HIS A 434 -0.85 -3.57 3.56
CA HIS A 434 0.57 -3.91 3.58
C HIS A 434 1.32 -3.20 4.71
N VAL A 435 1.18 -1.87 4.80
CA VAL A 435 1.80 -1.05 5.86
C VAL A 435 1.34 -1.52 7.24
N SER A 436 0.05 -1.83 7.42
CA SER A 436 -0.47 -2.33 8.70
C SER A 436 0.14 -3.68 9.10
N SER A 437 0.34 -4.60 8.14
CA SER A 437 0.99 -5.89 8.38
C SER A 437 2.45 -5.74 8.79
N VAL A 438 3.18 -4.84 8.10
CA VAL A 438 4.57 -4.50 8.45
C VAL A 438 4.65 -3.94 9.86
N LEU A 439 3.80 -2.96 10.19
CA LEU A 439 3.77 -2.33 11.50
C LEU A 439 3.30 -3.29 12.60
N ALA A 440 2.39 -4.22 12.29
CA ALA A 440 1.96 -5.24 13.24
C ALA A 440 3.12 -6.18 13.67
N SER A 441 4.09 -6.40 12.80
CA SER A 441 5.30 -7.19 13.08
C SER A 441 6.46 -6.37 13.64
N TYR A 442 6.36 -5.03 13.69
CA TYR A 442 7.41 -4.18 14.24
C TYR A 442 7.57 -4.43 15.75
N PRO A 443 8.77 -4.78 16.24
CA PRO A 443 9.00 -5.17 17.64
C PRO A 443 9.21 -4.01 18.60
N GLY A 444 9.47 -2.79 18.08
CA GLY A 444 9.75 -1.60 18.88
C GLY A 444 8.52 -0.89 19.43
N THR A 445 8.76 0.20 20.12
CA THR A 445 7.71 1.08 20.67
C THR A 445 7.09 1.92 19.58
N LEU A 446 5.77 2.08 19.59
CA LEU A 446 5.03 2.78 18.54
C LEU A 446 4.10 3.87 19.12
N LEU A 447 4.20 5.08 18.57
CA LEU A 447 3.23 6.15 18.74
C LEU A 447 2.56 6.43 17.39
N LEU A 448 1.29 6.08 17.26
CA LEU A 448 0.51 6.22 16.03
C LEU A 448 -0.50 7.35 16.16
N ILE A 449 -0.40 8.37 15.32
CA ILE A 449 -1.45 9.37 15.14
C ILE A 449 -2.28 8.96 13.92
N SER A 450 -3.54 8.63 14.14
CA SER A 450 -4.44 8.26 13.05
C SER A 450 -5.90 8.43 13.46
N HIS A 451 -6.76 8.76 12.48
CA HIS A 451 -8.21 8.75 12.60
C HIS A 451 -8.83 7.45 12.08
N ASP A 452 -8.03 6.56 11.50
CA ASP A 452 -8.47 5.30 10.90
C ASP A 452 -8.50 4.20 11.96
N GLU A 453 -9.70 3.88 12.48
CA GLU A 453 -9.88 2.86 13.54
C GLU A 453 -9.49 1.45 13.09
N VAL A 454 -9.76 1.12 11.82
CA VAL A 454 -9.39 -0.17 11.24
C VAL A 454 -7.87 -0.32 11.21
N PHE A 455 -7.17 0.75 10.83
CA PHE A 455 -5.71 0.77 10.82
C PHE A 455 -5.12 0.66 12.23
N ILE A 456 -5.65 1.41 13.21
CA ILE A 456 -5.24 1.35 14.63
C ILE A 456 -5.38 -0.08 15.17
N SER A 457 -6.50 -0.74 14.88
CA SER A 457 -6.76 -2.12 15.30
C SER A 457 -5.78 -3.10 14.63
N LYS A 458 -5.57 -3.00 13.31
CA LYS A 458 -4.64 -3.86 12.55
C LYS A 458 -3.20 -3.71 13.04
N VAL A 459 -2.78 -2.50 13.42
CA VAL A 459 -1.45 -2.22 13.99
C VAL A 459 -1.32 -2.73 15.43
N ARG A 460 -2.42 -3.17 16.06
CA ARG A 460 -2.49 -3.70 17.43
C ARG A 460 -2.06 -2.69 18.50
N CYS A 461 -2.57 -1.44 18.39
CA CYS A 461 -2.34 -0.46 19.45
C CYS A 461 -3.07 -0.87 20.74
N GLN A 462 -2.36 -0.93 21.88
CA GLN A 462 -2.89 -1.39 23.18
C GLN A 462 -3.62 -0.28 23.93
N ARG A 463 -3.22 0.97 23.71
CA ARG A 463 -3.78 2.15 24.38
C ARG A 463 -4.23 3.18 23.39
N LEU A 464 -5.35 3.81 23.68
CA LEU A 464 -5.90 4.92 22.90
C LEU A 464 -5.99 6.16 23.77
N ILE A 465 -5.32 7.22 23.36
CA ILE A 465 -5.32 8.51 24.03
C ILE A 465 -5.95 9.54 23.11
N GLU A 466 -6.82 10.37 23.66
CA GLU A 466 -7.49 11.43 22.89
C GLU A 466 -7.13 12.80 23.45
N ILE A 467 -6.80 13.75 22.55
CA ILE A 467 -6.62 15.15 22.95
C ILE A 467 -7.96 15.86 22.90
N LYS A 468 -8.46 16.23 24.09
CA LYS A 468 -9.69 17.04 24.27
C LYS A 468 -9.40 18.18 25.22
N ASN A 469 -9.91 19.36 24.93
CA ASN A 469 -9.80 20.55 25.78
C ASN A 469 -8.34 20.80 26.24
N LYS A 470 -7.37 20.67 25.32
CA LYS A 470 -5.92 20.82 25.55
C LYS A 470 -5.30 19.79 26.51
N GLN A 471 -6.00 18.72 26.85
CA GLN A 471 -5.54 17.69 27.78
C GLN A 471 -5.57 16.30 27.12
N PHE A 472 -4.76 15.41 27.65
CA PHE A 472 -4.75 14.00 27.25
C PHE A 472 -5.74 13.23 28.09
N ILE A 473 -6.67 12.55 27.42
CA ILE A 473 -7.68 11.70 28.05
C ILE A 473 -7.46 10.29 27.54
N GLU A 474 -7.14 9.37 28.42
CA GLU A 474 -7.02 7.97 28.09
C GLU A 474 -8.42 7.34 27.99
N SER A 475 -8.77 6.79 26.85
CA SER A 475 -10.01 6.05 26.69
C SER A 475 -9.77 4.59 27.09
N ASN A 476 -10.44 4.12 28.15
CA ASN A 476 -10.46 2.72 28.56
C ASN A 476 -11.29 1.90 27.55
N ASN A 477 -10.78 1.69 26.34
CA ASN A 477 -11.44 0.85 25.36
C ASN A 477 -11.04 -0.62 25.53
N LYS A 478 -11.67 -1.28 26.52
CA LYS A 478 -11.72 -2.76 26.55
C LYS A 478 -12.56 -3.36 25.40
N GLU A 479 -13.32 -2.53 24.65
CA GLU A 479 -14.26 -3.00 23.63
C GLU A 479 -13.67 -3.08 22.21
N VAL A 480 -12.52 -2.49 21.90
CA VAL A 480 -11.91 -2.54 20.56
C VAL A 480 -11.27 -3.90 20.24
N TYR A 481 -11.07 -4.76 21.24
CA TYR A 481 -10.32 -6.02 21.07
C TYR A 481 -11.17 -7.28 21.04
N VAL A 482 -12.51 -7.22 21.11
CA VAL A 482 -13.38 -8.41 21.19
C VAL A 482 -14.02 -8.78 19.84
N SER A 483 -13.90 -7.96 18.79
CA SER A 483 -14.42 -8.29 17.45
C SER A 483 -13.39 -8.87 16.48
N GLY A 484 -12.25 -9.29 16.97
CA GLY A 484 -11.23 -10.01 16.20
C GLY A 484 -11.32 -11.51 16.46
N GLU A 485 -12.48 -12.12 16.22
CA GLU A 485 -12.58 -13.56 16.05
C GLU A 485 -11.85 -13.95 14.77
N GLU A 486 -10.97 -14.90 14.93
CA GLU A 486 -10.28 -15.75 13.97
C GLU A 486 -10.82 -15.69 12.52
N PHE A 487 -9.97 -15.18 11.62
CA PHE A 487 -10.13 -15.37 10.18
C PHE A 487 -8.86 -15.99 9.58
#